data_33fac16e1848ed105bfed68446915b30
#
_entry.id   33fac16e1848ed105bfed68446915b30
#
_cell.length_a   1.000
_cell.length_b   1.000
_cell.length_c   1.000
_cell.angle_alpha   90.00
_cell.angle_beta   90.00
_cell.angle_gamma   90.00
#
_symmetry.space_group_name_H-M   'P 1'
#
loop_
_entity.id
_entity.type
_entity.pdbx_description
1 polymer ?
#
loop_
_entity_poly.entity_id
_entity_poly.type
_entity_poly.pdbx_seq_one_letter_code
_entity_poly.pdbx_strand_id
1 'polypeptide(L)'
;DLEGIRRVVSERKPKVVLLQRSRGYSSRPSLRIEDIRKILGIVREVSPQTICFVDNCYGEFAAEEEPIEAGAHIIAGSLIKNPGGGLAPGGYIAGRADLVEKAADYLTAPGLGDELGSYTPGYRLFFQGLFMAPHVTAQAIKGAVFAAAVFARLGFDVAPKASELRCDLIQTVSLRSQRNMELFCRGIQSFSPVDAHVTPIADDMPGYADKIIMAAGDFVQGSSIELSADGPIRDPYMIYLQGGIVLEH
;
A
#
# COMPACT_ATOMS: atom_id res chain seq x y z
N ASP A 1 -9.33 -17.25 6.41
CA ASP A 1 -10.40 -18.03 7.08
C ASP A 1 -11.78 -17.49 6.66
N LEU A 2 -12.34 -18.05 5.57
CA LEU A 2 -13.62 -17.62 5.00
C LEU A 2 -14.80 -17.99 5.90
N GLU A 3 -14.74 -19.12 6.58
CA GLU A 3 -15.81 -19.56 7.51
C GLU A 3 -15.83 -18.68 8.77
N GLY A 4 -14.68 -18.26 9.26
CA GLY A 4 -14.60 -17.29 10.34
C GLY A 4 -15.20 -15.95 9.97
N ILE A 5 -14.95 -15.47 8.75
CA ILE A 5 -15.57 -14.25 8.22
C ILE A 5 -17.10 -14.40 8.16
N ARG A 6 -17.59 -15.49 7.56
CA ARG A 6 -19.03 -15.80 7.48
C ARG A 6 -19.70 -15.76 8.85
N ARG A 7 -19.12 -16.47 9.80
CA ARG A 7 -19.65 -16.52 11.18
C ARG A 7 -19.70 -15.15 11.83
N VAL A 8 -18.58 -14.44 11.85
CA VAL A 8 -18.47 -13.14 12.54
C VAL A 8 -19.41 -12.11 11.92
N VAL A 9 -19.46 -12.03 10.58
CA VAL A 9 -20.32 -11.07 9.88
C VAL A 9 -21.80 -11.41 10.09
N SER A 10 -22.17 -12.69 10.05
CA SER A 10 -23.55 -13.15 10.30
C SER A 10 -24.02 -12.82 11.71
N GLU A 11 -23.16 -13.04 12.72
CA GLU A 11 -23.48 -12.80 14.12
C GLU A 11 -23.52 -11.31 14.47
N ARG A 12 -22.54 -10.53 14.00
CA ARG A 12 -22.35 -9.14 14.40
C ARG A 12 -23.01 -8.12 13.49
N LYS A 13 -23.29 -8.48 12.24
CA LYS A 13 -23.89 -7.60 11.21
C LYS A 13 -23.28 -6.19 11.24
N PRO A 14 -21.96 -6.07 11.06
CA PRO A 14 -21.28 -4.79 11.16
C PRO A 14 -21.76 -3.82 10.08
N LYS A 15 -21.74 -2.52 10.37
CA LYS A 15 -22.07 -1.49 9.38
C LYS A 15 -21.05 -1.45 8.23
N VAL A 16 -19.79 -1.70 8.56
CA VAL A 16 -18.66 -1.69 7.60
C VAL A 16 -17.77 -2.89 7.84
N VAL A 17 -17.34 -3.54 6.76
CA VAL A 17 -16.22 -4.48 6.76
C VAL A 17 -15.08 -3.83 5.98
N LEU A 18 -13.93 -3.65 6.63
CA LEU A 18 -12.71 -3.15 6.03
C LEU A 18 -11.79 -4.31 5.67
N LEU A 19 -11.35 -4.35 4.41
CA LEU A 19 -10.28 -5.24 3.94
C LEU A 19 -9.05 -4.41 3.63
N GLN A 20 -7.90 -4.78 4.19
CA GLN A 20 -6.61 -4.25 3.79
C GLN A 20 -6.01 -5.17 2.71
N ARG A 21 -5.86 -4.66 1.47
CA ARG A 21 -5.38 -5.43 0.32
C ARG A 21 -3.92 -5.83 0.51
N SER A 22 -3.05 -4.88 0.81
CA SER A 22 -1.64 -5.14 1.06
C SER A 22 -1.41 -5.91 2.36
N ARG A 23 -0.22 -6.53 2.46
CA ARG A 23 0.14 -7.35 3.64
C ARG A 23 0.36 -6.55 4.93
N GLY A 24 0.61 -5.23 4.84
CA GLY A 24 1.10 -4.46 5.98
C GLY A 24 2.41 -5.06 6.52
N TYR A 25 2.75 -4.83 7.79
CA TYR A 25 3.91 -5.45 8.44
C TYR A 25 3.60 -6.87 8.94
N SER A 26 3.20 -7.74 8.00
CA SER A 26 2.91 -9.14 8.32
C SER A 26 3.46 -10.09 7.27
N SER A 27 3.58 -11.38 7.64
CA SER A 27 4.01 -12.46 6.75
C SER A 27 2.88 -12.99 5.86
N ARG A 28 1.62 -12.54 6.05
CA ARG A 28 0.52 -12.99 5.20
C ARG A 28 0.72 -12.56 3.75
N PRO A 29 0.22 -13.30 2.76
CA PRO A 29 0.18 -12.81 1.39
C PRO A 29 -0.76 -11.60 1.29
N SER A 30 -0.51 -10.72 0.32
CA SER A 30 -1.45 -9.68 -0.07
C SER A 30 -2.67 -10.29 -0.74
N LEU A 31 -3.82 -9.64 -0.65
CA LEU A 31 -5.07 -10.17 -1.21
C LEU A 31 -5.13 -9.90 -2.71
N ARG A 32 -5.33 -10.96 -3.49
CA ARG A 32 -5.64 -10.86 -4.92
C ARG A 32 -7.09 -10.44 -5.11
N ILE A 33 -7.43 -9.95 -6.30
CA ILE A 33 -8.80 -9.53 -6.63
C ILE A 33 -9.80 -10.69 -6.45
N GLU A 34 -9.39 -11.93 -6.79
CA GLU A 34 -10.24 -13.12 -6.60
C GLU A 34 -10.49 -13.42 -5.11
N ASP A 35 -9.51 -13.17 -4.26
CA ASP A 35 -9.64 -13.36 -2.80
C ASP A 35 -10.60 -12.31 -2.22
N ILE A 36 -10.45 -11.04 -2.65
CA ILE A 36 -11.36 -9.95 -2.30
C ILE A 36 -12.78 -10.30 -2.76
N ARG A 37 -12.97 -10.72 -4.02
CA ARG A 37 -14.29 -11.10 -4.57
C ARG A 37 -14.97 -12.19 -3.75
N LYS A 38 -14.23 -13.23 -3.35
CA LYS A 38 -14.74 -14.30 -2.48
C LYS A 38 -15.18 -13.77 -1.11
N ILE A 39 -14.36 -12.95 -0.47
CA ILE A 39 -14.67 -12.37 0.85
C ILE A 39 -15.91 -11.49 0.76
N LEU A 40 -15.95 -10.57 -0.21
CA LEU A 40 -17.06 -9.66 -0.39
C LEU A 40 -18.36 -10.37 -0.78
N GLY A 41 -18.26 -11.48 -1.54
CA GLY A 41 -19.38 -12.36 -1.84
C GLY A 41 -20.01 -12.94 -0.58
N ILE A 42 -19.20 -13.43 0.35
CA ILE A 42 -19.67 -13.93 1.65
C ILE A 42 -20.34 -12.82 2.46
N VAL A 43 -19.70 -11.65 2.56
CA VAL A 43 -20.27 -10.51 3.32
C VAL A 43 -21.65 -10.14 2.76
N ARG A 44 -21.78 -10.04 1.44
CA ARG A 44 -23.04 -9.70 0.76
C ARG A 44 -24.12 -10.75 1.00
N GLU A 45 -23.77 -12.03 1.01
CA GLU A 45 -24.69 -13.14 1.25
C GLU A 45 -25.28 -13.10 2.67
N VAL A 46 -24.42 -12.91 3.69
CA VAL A 46 -24.85 -13.02 5.10
C VAL A 46 -25.28 -11.69 5.73
N SER A 47 -24.89 -10.56 5.16
CA SER A 47 -25.25 -9.20 5.63
C SER A 47 -25.27 -8.19 4.48
N PRO A 48 -26.33 -8.18 3.65
CA PRO A 48 -26.42 -7.36 2.43
C PRO A 48 -26.33 -5.84 2.67
N GLN A 49 -26.58 -5.38 3.89
CA GLN A 49 -26.52 -3.96 4.27
C GLN A 49 -25.13 -3.52 4.70
N THR A 50 -24.20 -4.46 4.90
CA THR A 50 -22.84 -4.14 5.30
C THR A 50 -22.10 -3.48 4.16
N ILE A 51 -21.52 -2.31 4.42
CA ILE A 51 -20.66 -1.61 3.46
C ILE A 51 -19.31 -2.34 3.40
N CYS A 52 -18.90 -2.73 2.19
CA CYS A 52 -17.60 -3.32 1.93
C CYS A 52 -16.63 -2.21 1.53
N PHE A 53 -15.63 -1.98 2.36
CA PHE A 53 -14.58 -1.00 2.16
C PHE A 53 -13.23 -1.71 1.97
N VAL A 54 -12.43 -1.30 0.97
CA VAL A 54 -11.09 -1.85 0.75
C VAL A 54 -10.06 -0.73 0.82
N ASP A 55 -9.07 -0.90 1.70
CA ASP A 55 -7.80 -0.19 1.62
C ASP A 55 -7.00 -0.80 0.47
N ASN A 56 -6.88 -0.04 -0.62
CA ASN A 56 -6.32 -0.50 -1.89
C ASN A 56 -4.82 -0.19 -2.04
N CYS A 57 -4.20 0.42 -1.04
CA CYS A 57 -2.80 0.81 -1.08
C CYS A 57 -1.89 -0.30 -1.59
N TYR A 58 -0.98 0.07 -2.49
CA TYR A 58 0.01 -0.78 -3.18
C TYR A 58 -0.54 -1.76 -4.22
N GLY A 59 -1.87 -1.91 -4.33
CA GLY A 59 -2.49 -2.82 -5.28
C GLY A 59 -2.95 -2.16 -6.57
N GLU A 60 -3.07 -0.86 -6.60
CA GLU A 60 -3.57 -0.12 -7.76
C GLU A 60 -2.68 -0.37 -8.98
N PHE A 61 -3.29 -0.61 -10.12
CA PHE A 61 -2.62 -0.94 -11.39
C PHE A 61 -1.73 -2.20 -11.37
N ALA A 62 -1.78 -3.00 -10.30
CA ALA A 62 -1.05 -4.27 -10.21
C ALA A 62 -1.85 -5.48 -10.77
N ALA A 63 -3.11 -5.27 -11.11
CA ALA A 63 -4.01 -6.26 -11.71
C ALA A 63 -4.89 -5.58 -12.78
N GLU A 64 -5.58 -6.37 -13.59
CA GLU A 64 -6.49 -5.86 -14.64
C GLU A 64 -7.78 -5.27 -14.05
N GLU A 65 -8.18 -5.73 -12.88
CA GLU A 65 -9.38 -5.28 -12.17
C GLU A 65 -9.01 -4.64 -10.83
N GLU A 66 -9.83 -3.70 -10.38
CA GLU A 66 -9.73 -3.08 -9.07
C GLU A 66 -10.81 -3.64 -8.10
N PRO A 67 -10.70 -3.40 -6.79
CA PRO A 67 -11.65 -3.99 -5.83
C PRO A 67 -13.11 -3.57 -6.01
N ILE A 68 -13.40 -2.44 -6.67
CA ILE A 68 -14.76 -2.02 -7.00
C ILE A 68 -15.41 -3.07 -7.94
N GLU A 69 -14.70 -3.54 -8.94
CA GLU A 69 -15.16 -4.57 -9.88
C GLU A 69 -15.31 -5.93 -9.21
N ALA A 70 -14.56 -6.16 -8.12
CA ALA A 70 -14.74 -7.34 -7.26
C ALA A 70 -15.91 -7.21 -6.27
N GLY A 71 -16.59 -6.07 -6.25
CA GLY A 71 -17.78 -5.83 -5.43
C GLY A 71 -17.58 -4.99 -4.18
N ALA A 72 -16.46 -4.28 -4.04
CA ALA A 72 -16.32 -3.27 -3.00
C ALA A 72 -17.28 -2.10 -3.25
N HIS A 73 -17.85 -1.55 -2.18
CA HIS A 73 -18.71 -0.37 -2.27
C HIS A 73 -17.91 0.92 -2.32
N ILE A 74 -16.74 0.92 -1.68
CA ILE A 74 -15.83 2.05 -1.59
C ILE A 74 -14.41 1.55 -1.41
N ILE A 75 -13.47 2.25 -2.00
CA ILE A 75 -12.03 2.04 -1.83
C ILE A 75 -11.37 3.34 -1.40
N ALA A 76 -10.27 3.23 -0.70
CA ALA A 76 -9.36 4.34 -0.44
C ALA A 76 -7.92 3.91 -0.66
N GLY A 77 -7.08 4.87 -0.98
CA GLY A 77 -5.66 4.64 -1.15
C GLY A 77 -4.87 5.94 -1.03
N SER A 78 -3.57 5.81 -1.12
CA SER A 78 -2.65 6.93 -1.00
C SER A 78 -2.05 7.30 -2.36
N LEU A 79 -2.04 8.59 -2.68
CA LEU A 79 -1.44 9.10 -3.92
C LEU A 79 0.10 9.18 -3.84
N ILE A 80 0.68 9.10 -2.63
CA ILE A 80 2.13 8.92 -2.48
C ILE A 80 2.60 7.48 -2.78
N LYS A 81 1.69 6.65 -3.29
CA LYS A 81 1.91 5.28 -3.76
C LYS A 81 1.58 5.18 -5.25
N ASN A 82 1.15 4.00 -5.70
CA ASN A 82 0.94 3.70 -7.11
C ASN A 82 0.18 4.80 -7.88
N PRO A 83 -1.00 5.28 -7.42
CA PRO A 83 -1.84 6.15 -8.26
C PRO A 83 -1.25 7.54 -8.49
N GLY A 84 -0.36 7.99 -7.62
CA GLY A 84 0.28 9.29 -7.77
C GLY A 84 1.47 9.32 -8.72
N GLY A 85 1.97 8.13 -9.17
CA GLY A 85 3.04 8.02 -10.15
C GLY A 85 4.33 8.77 -9.78
N GLY A 86 4.61 8.96 -8.48
CA GLY A 86 5.75 9.72 -7.98
C GLY A 86 5.57 11.26 -8.04
N LEU A 87 4.39 11.76 -8.40
CA LEU A 87 4.15 13.21 -8.58
C LEU A 87 3.12 13.79 -7.59
N ALA A 88 2.09 13.03 -7.24
CA ALA A 88 0.96 13.55 -6.48
C ALA A 88 1.03 13.17 -5.00
N PRO A 89 0.89 14.13 -4.08
CA PRO A 89 0.71 13.87 -2.65
C PRO A 89 -0.75 13.60 -2.31
N GLY A 90 -1.01 13.14 -1.07
CA GLY A 90 -2.36 12.98 -0.54
C GLY A 90 -2.95 11.60 -0.71
N GLY A 91 -4.25 11.51 -0.81
CA GLY A 91 -5.01 10.27 -0.92
C GLY A 91 -6.23 10.41 -1.81
N TYR A 92 -6.90 9.27 -2.06
CA TYR A 92 -8.14 9.23 -2.82
C TYR A 92 -9.17 8.35 -2.15
N ILE A 93 -10.43 8.63 -2.46
CA ILE A 93 -11.57 7.77 -2.17
C ILE A 93 -12.35 7.62 -3.48
N ALA A 94 -12.75 6.39 -3.81
CA ALA A 94 -13.55 6.10 -4.99
C ALA A 94 -14.60 5.02 -4.69
N GLY A 95 -15.73 5.05 -5.40
CA GLY A 95 -16.80 4.07 -5.23
C GLY A 95 -18.18 4.66 -5.37
N ARG A 96 -19.13 4.17 -4.59
CA ARG A 96 -20.52 4.63 -4.60
C ARG A 96 -20.61 6.12 -4.28
N ALA A 97 -21.36 6.88 -5.08
CA ALA A 97 -21.48 8.33 -4.95
C ALA A 97 -21.94 8.77 -3.56
N ASP A 98 -22.96 8.10 -2.99
CA ASP A 98 -23.47 8.41 -1.66
C ASP A 98 -22.44 8.26 -0.53
N LEU A 99 -21.46 7.37 -0.70
CA LEU A 99 -20.38 7.17 0.26
C LEU A 99 -19.25 8.17 0.06
N VAL A 100 -18.95 8.51 -1.19
CA VAL A 100 -17.93 9.50 -1.53
C VAL A 100 -18.36 10.90 -1.10
N GLU A 101 -19.62 11.27 -1.31
CA GLU A 101 -20.22 12.53 -0.85
C GLU A 101 -20.10 12.67 0.68
N LYS A 102 -20.50 11.63 1.43
CA LYS A 102 -20.35 11.62 2.90
C LYS A 102 -18.89 11.78 3.34
N ALA A 103 -17.95 11.17 2.62
CA ALA A 103 -16.53 11.33 2.93
C ALA A 103 -16.05 12.76 2.66
N ALA A 104 -16.52 13.41 1.58
CA ALA A 104 -16.22 14.80 1.28
C ALA A 104 -16.72 15.76 2.37
N ASP A 105 -17.91 15.52 2.90
CA ASP A 105 -18.47 16.32 4.02
C ASP A 105 -17.60 16.27 5.28
N TYR A 106 -16.90 15.16 5.51
CA TYR A 106 -15.99 15.00 6.64
C TYR A 106 -14.57 15.52 6.38
N LEU A 107 -14.17 15.66 5.10
CA LEU A 107 -12.85 16.14 4.73
C LEU A 107 -12.70 17.66 4.93
N THR A 108 -13.79 18.39 4.73
CA THR A 108 -13.86 19.86 4.82
C THR A 108 -14.72 20.29 6.01
N ALA A 109 -15.15 21.53 6.04
CA ALA A 109 -16.10 22.01 7.05
C ALA A 109 -17.54 21.52 6.73
N PRO A 110 -18.38 21.29 7.76
CA PRO A 110 -19.76 20.88 7.53
C PRO A 110 -20.52 21.81 6.56
N GLY A 111 -21.16 21.21 5.57
CA GLY A 111 -21.95 21.91 4.55
C GLY A 111 -21.16 22.46 3.38
N LEU A 112 -19.83 22.29 3.33
CA LEU A 112 -19.01 22.68 2.18
C LEU A 112 -18.77 21.52 1.20
N GLY A 113 -18.77 20.27 1.69
CA GLY A 113 -18.57 19.09 0.85
C GLY A 113 -17.32 19.22 -0.03
N ASP A 114 -17.51 19.13 -1.34
CA ASP A 114 -16.47 19.24 -2.36
C ASP A 114 -16.37 20.63 -3.03
N GLU A 115 -17.19 21.62 -2.63
CA GLU A 115 -17.28 22.95 -3.28
C GLU A 115 -15.94 23.69 -3.29
N LEU A 116 -15.11 23.57 -2.25
CA LEU A 116 -13.82 24.24 -2.17
C LEU A 116 -12.68 23.38 -2.77
N GLY A 117 -12.94 22.12 -3.07
CA GLY A 117 -11.90 21.15 -3.41
C GLY A 117 -10.97 20.86 -2.23
N SER A 118 -10.14 19.84 -2.39
CA SER A 118 -9.22 19.37 -1.35
C SER A 118 -7.79 19.88 -1.51
N TYR A 119 -7.49 20.63 -2.58
CA TYR A 119 -6.12 20.99 -2.93
C TYR A 119 -6.02 22.32 -3.71
N THR A 120 -5.52 23.35 -3.03
CA THR A 120 -5.43 24.72 -3.57
C THR A 120 -4.47 24.90 -4.74
N PRO A 121 -3.27 24.24 -4.81
CA PRO A 121 -2.32 24.46 -5.91
C PRO A 121 -2.77 23.96 -7.29
N GLY A 122 -3.92 23.27 -7.37
CA GLY A 122 -4.47 22.74 -8.62
C GLY A 122 -4.09 21.29 -8.89
N TYR A 123 -4.77 20.67 -9.85
CA TYR A 123 -4.79 19.23 -10.01
C TYR A 123 -3.86 18.69 -11.12
N ARG A 124 -3.00 19.52 -11.71
CA ARG A 124 -2.10 19.07 -12.80
C ARG A 124 -1.25 17.86 -12.40
N LEU A 125 -0.61 17.90 -11.24
CA LEU A 125 0.25 16.80 -10.76
C LEU A 125 -0.55 15.52 -10.52
N PHE A 126 -1.79 15.64 -10.09
CA PHE A 126 -2.68 14.48 -9.90
C PHE A 126 -3.00 13.80 -11.23
N PHE A 127 -3.41 14.57 -12.24
CA PHE A 127 -3.70 14.04 -13.58
C PHE A 127 -2.46 13.47 -14.26
N GLN A 128 -1.33 14.16 -14.15
CA GLN A 128 -0.08 13.68 -14.73
C GLN A 128 0.41 12.44 -14.00
N GLY A 129 0.34 12.40 -12.67
CA GLY A 129 0.69 11.25 -11.85
C GLY A 129 -0.18 10.04 -12.20
N LEU A 130 -1.50 10.21 -12.27
CA LEU A 130 -2.43 9.16 -12.66
C LEU A 130 -2.15 8.62 -14.08
N PHE A 131 -1.82 9.50 -15.01
CA PHE A 131 -1.43 9.12 -16.38
C PHE A 131 -0.16 8.26 -16.39
N MET A 132 0.83 8.60 -15.55
CA MET A 132 2.09 7.87 -15.44
C MET A 132 1.98 6.59 -14.59
N ALA A 133 1.01 6.52 -13.69
CA ALA A 133 0.90 5.51 -12.66
C ALA A 133 0.97 4.05 -13.15
N PRO A 134 0.32 3.63 -14.25
CA PRO A 134 0.44 2.26 -14.74
C PRO A 134 1.86 1.89 -15.14
N HIS A 135 2.58 2.82 -15.79
CA HIS A 135 3.98 2.63 -16.18
C HIS A 135 4.89 2.54 -14.94
N VAL A 136 4.77 3.50 -14.03
CA VAL A 136 5.58 3.55 -12.81
C VAL A 136 5.33 2.32 -11.94
N THR A 137 4.08 1.90 -11.76
CA THR A 137 3.74 0.67 -11.03
C THR A 137 4.38 -0.56 -11.67
N ALA A 138 4.36 -0.65 -13.00
CA ALA A 138 5.01 -1.76 -13.70
C ALA A 138 6.53 -1.76 -13.49
N GLN A 139 7.19 -0.61 -13.44
CA GLN A 139 8.62 -0.51 -13.14
C GLN A 139 8.91 -0.92 -11.69
N ALA A 140 8.11 -0.46 -10.73
CA ALA A 140 8.23 -0.85 -9.32
C ALA A 140 8.07 -2.38 -9.13
N ILE A 141 7.12 -3.01 -9.83
CA ILE A 141 6.97 -4.47 -9.82
C ILE A 141 8.20 -5.18 -10.40
N LYS A 142 8.79 -4.67 -11.49
CA LYS A 142 10.03 -5.22 -12.05
C LYS A 142 11.19 -5.11 -11.05
N GLY A 143 11.34 -3.97 -10.39
CA GLY A 143 12.29 -3.76 -9.30
C GLY A 143 12.12 -4.75 -8.17
N ALA A 144 10.88 -4.97 -7.73
CA ALA A 144 10.54 -5.95 -6.70
C ALA A 144 10.89 -7.39 -7.12
N VAL A 145 10.63 -7.79 -8.38
CA VAL A 145 11.02 -9.11 -8.92
C VAL A 145 12.53 -9.25 -8.95
N PHE A 146 13.24 -8.22 -9.39
CA PHE A 146 14.70 -8.19 -9.42
C PHE A 146 15.29 -8.33 -8.00
N ALA A 147 14.81 -7.54 -7.05
CA ALA A 147 15.22 -7.62 -5.65
C ALA A 147 14.97 -9.03 -5.07
N ALA A 148 13.79 -9.63 -5.32
CA ALA A 148 13.50 -10.99 -4.92
C ALA A 148 14.53 -11.99 -5.44
N ALA A 149 14.91 -11.89 -6.73
CA ALA A 149 15.86 -12.79 -7.34
C ALA A 149 17.28 -12.63 -6.76
N VAL A 150 17.71 -11.38 -6.55
CA VAL A 150 19.03 -11.05 -5.96
C VAL A 150 19.14 -11.55 -4.53
N PHE A 151 18.21 -11.17 -3.66
CA PHE A 151 18.26 -11.54 -2.25
C PHE A 151 18.09 -13.04 -2.01
N ALA A 152 17.26 -13.72 -2.82
CA ALA A 152 17.16 -15.17 -2.78
C ALA A 152 18.50 -15.85 -3.12
N ARG A 153 19.24 -15.35 -4.14
CA ARG A 153 20.58 -15.85 -4.49
C ARG A 153 21.63 -15.58 -3.39
N LEU A 154 21.46 -14.52 -2.64
CA LEU A 154 22.29 -14.20 -1.47
C LEU A 154 21.92 -15.02 -0.24
N GLY A 155 20.92 -15.91 -0.35
CA GLY A 155 20.51 -16.82 0.73
C GLY A 155 19.55 -16.20 1.75
N PHE A 156 18.88 -15.10 1.43
CA PHE A 156 17.82 -14.52 2.24
C PHE A 156 16.46 -15.12 1.88
N ASP A 157 15.57 -15.19 2.87
CA ASP A 157 14.18 -15.55 2.63
C ASP A 157 13.42 -14.34 2.11
N VAL A 158 12.71 -14.52 0.99
CA VAL A 158 11.99 -13.46 0.28
C VAL A 158 10.54 -13.86 0.02
N ALA A 159 9.63 -12.90 0.04
CA ALA A 159 8.24 -13.11 -0.34
C ALA A 159 7.62 -11.84 -0.94
N PRO A 160 6.95 -11.94 -2.11
CA PRO A 160 6.84 -13.12 -2.99
C PRO A 160 8.20 -13.52 -3.58
N LYS A 161 8.33 -14.75 -4.04
CA LYS A 161 9.49 -15.17 -4.86
C LYS A 161 9.43 -14.50 -6.23
N ALA A 162 10.57 -14.43 -6.92
CA ALA A 162 10.64 -13.80 -8.24
C ALA A 162 9.70 -14.43 -9.28
N SER A 163 9.38 -15.74 -9.14
CA SER A 163 8.48 -16.47 -10.04
C SER A 163 7.02 -16.44 -9.62
N GLU A 164 6.69 -15.86 -8.47
CA GLU A 164 5.31 -15.84 -7.96
C GLU A 164 4.52 -14.68 -8.55
N LEU A 165 3.22 -14.90 -8.77
CA LEU A 165 2.30 -13.86 -9.21
C LEU A 165 2.20 -12.78 -8.12
N ARG A 166 2.25 -11.52 -8.54
CA ARG A 166 2.13 -10.35 -7.66
C ARG A 166 0.78 -9.68 -7.81
N CYS A 167 0.27 -9.16 -6.73
CA CYS A 167 -0.97 -8.37 -6.68
C CYS A 167 -0.76 -7.01 -5.99
N ASP A 168 0.48 -6.74 -5.63
CA ASP A 168 1.01 -5.44 -5.19
C ASP A 168 2.50 -5.34 -5.52
N LEU A 169 3.13 -4.24 -5.15
CA LEU A 169 4.54 -4.00 -5.43
C LEU A 169 5.47 -4.26 -4.22
N ILE A 170 4.94 -4.74 -3.10
CA ILE A 170 5.73 -4.94 -1.88
C ILE A 170 6.61 -6.19 -2.01
N GLN A 171 7.91 -6.03 -1.77
CA GLN A 171 8.86 -7.11 -1.64
C GLN A 171 9.36 -7.21 -0.20
N THR A 172 9.21 -8.37 0.42
CA THR A 172 9.79 -8.61 1.74
C THR A 172 11.09 -9.39 1.64
N VAL A 173 12.04 -9.05 2.53
CA VAL A 173 13.31 -9.75 2.71
C VAL A 173 13.54 -9.95 4.20
N SER A 174 13.74 -11.18 4.65
CA SER A 174 14.10 -11.48 6.04
C SER A 174 15.60 -11.25 6.23
N LEU A 175 15.96 -10.19 6.91
CA LEU A 175 17.36 -9.80 7.13
C LEU A 175 17.99 -10.42 8.39
N ARG A 176 17.20 -11.16 9.18
CA ARG A 176 17.63 -12.02 10.29
C ARG A 176 18.27 -11.31 11.50
N SER A 177 18.48 -10.01 11.44
CA SER A 177 18.99 -9.21 12.57
C SER A 177 18.67 -7.75 12.43
N GLN A 178 18.53 -7.05 13.55
CA GLN A 178 18.38 -5.60 13.59
C GLN A 178 19.51 -4.88 12.84
N ARG A 179 20.76 -5.31 13.07
CA ARG A 179 21.93 -4.72 12.40
C ARG A 179 21.81 -4.76 10.87
N ASN A 180 21.35 -5.88 10.32
CA ASN A 180 21.19 -6.00 8.88
C ASN A 180 20.06 -5.09 8.37
N MET A 181 18.96 -4.92 9.13
CA MET A 181 17.91 -3.96 8.77
C MET A 181 18.44 -2.52 8.74
N GLU A 182 19.19 -2.14 9.76
CA GLU A 182 19.81 -0.81 9.84
C GLU A 182 20.79 -0.56 8.67
N LEU A 183 21.62 -1.56 8.33
CA LEU A 183 22.54 -1.49 7.19
C LEU A 183 21.79 -1.42 5.86
N PHE A 184 20.71 -2.18 5.71
CA PHE A 184 19.88 -2.16 4.51
C PHE A 184 19.22 -0.79 4.31
N CYS A 185 18.56 -0.28 5.33
CA CYS A 185 17.93 1.05 5.29
C CYS A 185 18.95 2.16 5.05
N ARG A 186 20.12 2.07 5.68
CA ARG A 186 21.23 3.01 5.43
C ARG A 186 21.71 2.96 3.99
N GLY A 187 21.82 1.75 3.41
CA GLY A 187 22.16 1.58 2.00
C GLY A 187 21.15 2.25 1.09
N ILE A 188 19.86 1.96 1.24
CA ILE A 188 18.80 2.61 0.46
C ILE A 188 18.84 4.12 0.63
N GLN A 189 18.90 4.64 1.87
CA GLN A 189 18.92 6.08 2.12
C GLN A 189 20.11 6.79 1.47
N SER A 190 21.30 6.19 1.51
CA SER A 190 22.53 6.81 0.97
C SER A 190 22.53 6.95 -0.55
N PHE A 191 21.66 6.23 -1.26
CA PHE A 191 21.46 6.31 -2.70
C PHE A 191 20.15 7.00 -3.10
N SER A 192 19.37 7.45 -2.14
CA SER A 192 18.13 8.20 -2.40
C SER A 192 18.43 9.60 -2.95
N PRO A 193 17.55 10.18 -3.78
CA PRO A 193 17.77 11.50 -4.38
C PRO A 193 17.69 12.65 -3.37
N VAL A 194 16.98 12.45 -2.25
CA VAL A 194 16.80 13.44 -1.19
C VAL A 194 17.33 12.87 0.12
N ASP A 195 17.96 13.73 0.94
CA ASP A 195 18.46 13.39 2.27
C ASP A 195 19.41 12.17 2.32
N ALA A 196 20.18 11.93 1.25
CA ALA A 196 21.14 10.82 1.17
C ALA A 196 22.18 10.80 2.30
N HIS A 197 22.45 11.97 2.91
CA HIS A 197 23.39 12.13 4.03
C HIS A 197 22.81 11.71 5.39
N VAL A 198 21.48 11.53 5.47
CA VAL A 198 20.80 11.17 6.72
C VAL A 198 21.00 9.68 7.01
N THR A 199 21.19 9.34 8.26
CA THR A 199 21.25 7.95 8.72
C THR A 199 19.91 7.57 9.32
N PRO A 200 19.17 6.61 8.73
CA PRO A 200 17.94 6.09 9.32
C PRO A 200 18.18 5.47 10.69
N ILE A 201 17.32 5.78 11.65
CA ILE A 201 17.32 5.21 13.01
C ILE A 201 15.91 4.67 13.28
N ALA A 202 15.84 3.53 13.97
CA ALA A 202 14.55 2.99 14.40
C ALA A 202 13.95 3.85 15.53
N ASP A 203 12.68 4.23 15.39
CA ASP A 203 11.99 5.06 16.35
C ASP A 203 10.53 4.59 16.56
N ASP A 204 9.90 5.11 17.60
CA ASP A 204 8.52 4.82 17.93
C ASP A 204 7.58 5.43 16.90
N MET A 205 6.61 4.62 16.43
CA MET A 205 5.61 5.07 15.49
C MET A 205 4.21 4.82 16.06
N PRO A 206 3.31 5.83 16.03
CA PRO A 206 1.95 5.68 16.53
C PRO A 206 1.23 4.46 15.92
N GLY A 207 0.61 3.65 16.77
CA GLY A 207 -0.11 2.44 16.35
C GLY A 207 0.72 1.17 16.26
N TYR A 208 2.03 1.23 16.53
CA TYR A 208 2.92 0.06 16.56
C TYR A 208 3.52 -0.12 17.95
N ALA A 209 3.70 -1.37 18.35
CA ALA A 209 4.36 -1.73 19.61
C ALA A 209 5.88 -1.79 19.44
N ASP A 210 6.35 -2.12 18.24
CA ASP A 210 7.77 -2.21 17.92
C ASP A 210 8.26 -0.92 17.26
N LYS A 211 9.52 -0.59 17.48
CA LYS A 211 10.16 0.50 16.75
C LYS A 211 10.23 0.20 15.28
N ILE A 212 10.00 1.20 14.43
CA ILE A 212 10.06 1.09 12.98
C ILE A 212 11.32 1.79 12.49
N ILE A 213 12.06 1.14 11.59
CA ILE A 213 13.11 1.80 10.80
C ILE A 213 12.58 2.04 9.40
N MET A 214 12.90 3.21 8.82
CA MET A 214 12.45 3.59 7.50
C MET A 214 13.56 4.32 6.75
N ALA A 215 13.75 3.95 5.49
CA ALA A 215 14.54 4.68 4.51
C ALA A 215 13.60 5.14 3.39
N ALA A 216 13.50 6.43 3.18
CA ALA A 216 12.64 7.06 2.18
C ALA A 216 13.17 8.48 1.88
N GLY A 217 14.08 8.59 0.94
CA GLY A 217 14.62 9.87 0.48
C GLY A 217 13.95 10.33 -0.81
N ASP A 218 12.66 10.66 -0.73
CA ASP A 218 11.77 10.87 -1.86
C ASP A 218 11.51 12.37 -2.11
N PHE A 219 11.23 12.75 -3.37
CA PHE A 219 10.85 14.12 -3.74
C PHE A 219 9.50 14.53 -3.16
N VAL A 220 8.55 13.61 -3.13
CA VAL A 220 7.31 13.75 -2.37
C VAL A 220 7.48 13.00 -1.07
N GLN A 221 7.55 13.72 0.04
CA GLN A 221 7.82 13.15 1.36
C GLN A 221 6.91 11.95 1.68
N GLY A 222 7.51 10.81 2.01
CA GLY A 222 6.81 9.56 2.28
C GLY A 222 6.31 8.82 1.04
N SER A 223 6.72 9.23 -0.17
CA SER A 223 6.31 8.61 -1.43
C SER A 223 6.93 7.23 -1.63
N SER A 224 6.24 6.20 -1.17
CA SER A 224 6.70 4.81 -1.30
C SER A 224 6.86 4.36 -2.75
N ILE A 225 6.17 5.01 -3.72
CA ILE A 225 6.30 4.64 -5.14
C ILE A 225 7.65 5.07 -5.72
N GLU A 226 8.31 6.07 -5.15
CA GLU A 226 9.64 6.48 -5.60
C GLU A 226 10.67 5.40 -5.27
N LEU A 227 10.94 5.15 -4.02
CA LEU A 227 11.62 3.96 -3.47
C LEU A 227 11.67 4.09 -1.95
N SER A 228 11.19 3.10 -1.24
CA SER A 228 11.32 3.05 0.21
C SER A 228 11.56 1.65 0.72
N ALA A 229 12.16 1.58 1.90
CA ALA A 229 12.34 0.35 2.64
C ALA A 229 12.07 0.60 4.12
N ASP A 230 11.13 -0.13 4.70
CA ASP A 230 10.75 0.03 6.09
C ASP A 230 10.45 -1.31 6.74
N GLY A 231 10.40 -1.32 8.07
CA GLY A 231 10.00 -2.51 8.81
C GLY A 231 10.14 -2.38 10.31
N PRO A 232 9.35 -3.18 11.07
CA PRO A 232 9.45 -3.23 12.52
C PRO A 232 10.71 -3.98 12.98
N ILE A 233 11.34 -3.46 14.02
CA ILE A 233 12.52 -4.07 14.66
C ILE A 233 12.05 -5.22 15.55
N ARG A 234 11.75 -6.35 14.93
CA ARG A 234 11.36 -7.60 15.58
C ARG A 234 11.70 -8.81 14.72
N ASP A 235 11.84 -9.97 15.33
CA ASP A 235 12.04 -11.22 14.61
C ASP A 235 10.90 -11.48 13.59
N PRO A 236 11.19 -11.94 12.36
CA PRO A 236 12.48 -12.33 11.77
C PRO A 236 13.26 -11.16 11.10
N TYR A 237 13.06 -9.94 11.55
CA TYR A 237 13.71 -8.73 11.03
C TYR A 237 13.46 -8.55 9.53
N MET A 238 12.17 -8.49 9.22
CA MET A 238 11.69 -8.40 7.85
C MET A 238 11.64 -6.94 7.39
N ILE A 239 12.29 -6.65 6.27
CA ILE A 239 12.17 -5.37 5.58
C ILE A 239 11.14 -5.47 4.47
N TYR A 240 10.41 -4.39 4.26
CA TYR A 240 9.40 -4.22 3.22
C TYR A 240 9.93 -3.18 2.23
N LEU A 241 10.40 -3.64 1.09
CA LEU A 241 10.88 -2.81 -0.01
C LEU A 241 9.74 -2.53 -0.96
N GLN A 242 9.61 -1.29 -1.38
CA GLN A 242 8.49 -0.83 -2.21
C GLN A 242 8.92 0.34 -3.11
N GLY A 243 8.34 0.39 -4.30
CA GLY A 243 8.61 1.46 -5.24
C GLY A 243 9.77 1.19 -6.20
N GLY A 244 10.23 2.26 -6.77
CA GLY A 244 11.19 2.32 -7.87
C GLY A 244 10.51 2.90 -9.11
N ILE A 245 10.69 4.20 -9.39
CA ILE A 245 10.08 4.89 -10.53
C ILE A 245 10.51 4.27 -11.86
N VAL A 246 11.74 3.81 -11.92
CA VAL A 246 12.32 3.03 -13.01
C VAL A 246 13.12 1.87 -12.46
N LEU A 247 13.28 0.80 -13.25
CA LEU A 247 13.99 -0.40 -12.81
C LEU A 247 15.46 -0.12 -12.44
N GLU A 248 16.08 0.81 -13.12
CA GLU A 248 17.49 1.20 -12.98
C GLU A 248 17.74 2.08 -11.73
N HIS A 249 16.71 2.58 -11.13
CA HIS A 249 16.77 3.39 -9.91
C HIS A 249 16.95 2.52 -8.68
#